data_b1e241b4a9ae6e6e44bd3827e2d5ed16
#
_entry.id   b1e241b4a9ae6e6e44bd3827e2d5ed16
#
_cell.length_a   1.000
_cell.length_b   1.000
_cell.length_c   1.000
_cell.angle_alpha   90.00
_cell.angle_beta   90.00
_cell.angle_gamma   90.00
#
_symmetry.space_group_name_H-M   'P 1'
#
loop_
_entity.id
_entity.type
_entity.pdbx_description
1 polymer ?
#
loop_
_entity_poly.entity_id
_entity_poly.type
_entity_poly.pdbx_seq_one_letter_code
_entity_poly.pdbx_strand_id
1 'polypeptide(L)'
;LSLNFKGSEMNKILIILIFLFISQACDFKRDAVGGNDDIIVLAAKEDREKISSLLSIVFNDTLLTPSPELFYNIKFAEPESFPALKTQTNLVIASIGDYELNSATKLTKDLLGKSAFEKTLNDIPLILSKNQFAKNQLFMIISGNNYEQINDYLLQNGNFIKQQFDENFFKKQAQYFLDNERQEELESEIYNSYDWTIKIPWGWELIRNDSD
;
A
#
# COMPACT_ATOMS: atom_id res chain seq x y z
N LEU A 1 -7.18 -27.35 -54.15
CA LEU A 1 -6.96 -25.93 -53.87
C LEU A 1 -5.77 -25.80 -52.90
N SER A 2 -4.54 -25.58 -53.43
CA SER A 2 -3.34 -25.35 -52.65
C SER A 2 -3.27 -23.86 -52.32
N LEU A 3 -3.45 -23.54 -51.04
CA LEU A 3 -3.22 -22.19 -50.52
C LEU A 3 -1.71 -21.96 -50.39
N ASN A 4 -1.10 -21.36 -51.41
CA ASN A 4 0.24 -20.85 -51.36
C ASN A 4 0.24 -19.54 -50.57
N PHE A 5 0.40 -19.58 -49.26
CA PHE A 5 0.68 -18.40 -48.44
C PHE A 5 2.11 -17.94 -48.69
N LYS A 6 2.31 -16.77 -49.30
CA LYS A 6 3.62 -16.15 -49.49
C LYS A 6 4.26 -15.95 -48.09
N GLY A 7 5.50 -16.42 -47.93
CA GLY A 7 6.23 -16.39 -46.64
C GLY A 7 6.29 -15.03 -45.93
N SER A 8 6.08 -13.92 -46.66
CA SER A 8 5.99 -12.56 -46.10
C SER A 8 4.71 -12.32 -45.25
N GLU A 9 3.57 -12.89 -45.63
CA GLU A 9 2.33 -12.75 -44.88
C GLU A 9 2.32 -13.65 -43.62
N MET A 10 2.96 -14.81 -43.69
CA MET A 10 3.10 -15.71 -42.56
C MET A 10 3.98 -15.10 -41.47
N ASN A 11 5.06 -14.40 -41.83
CA ASN A 11 5.90 -13.67 -40.88
C ASN A 11 5.17 -12.49 -40.21
N LYS A 12 4.30 -11.76 -40.93
CA LYS A 12 3.49 -10.68 -40.35
C LYS A 12 2.47 -11.24 -39.33
N ILE A 13 1.81 -12.34 -39.68
CA ILE A 13 0.85 -13.00 -38.76
C ILE A 13 1.57 -13.52 -37.53
N LEU A 14 2.76 -14.10 -37.67
CA LEU A 14 3.56 -14.59 -36.55
C LEU A 14 4.00 -13.43 -35.63
N ILE A 15 4.41 -12.30 -36.19
CA ILE A 15 4.79 -11.11 -35.42
C ILE A 15 3.58 -10.53 -34.66
N ILE A 16 2.40 -10.47 -35.27
CA ILE A 16 1.16 -10.00 -34.63
C ILE A 16 0.76 -10.97 -33.49
N LEU A 17 0.88 -12.28 -33.69
CA LEU A 17 0.63 -13.28 -32.65
C LEU A 17 1.58 -13.14 -31.47
N ILE A 18 2.88 -12.94 -31.73
CA ILE A 18 3.90 -12.71 -30.68
C ILE A 18 3.58 -11.41 -29.92
N PHE A 19 3.18 -10.33 -30.62
CA PHE A 19 2.81 -9.06 -29.97
C PHE A 19 1.54 -9.20 -29.10
N LEU A 20 0.57 -10.02 -29.51
CA LEU A 20 -0.64 -10.33 -28.73
C LEU A 20 -0.31 -11.15 -27.46
N PHE A 21 0.68 -12.03 -27.49
CA PHE A 21 1.14 -12.78 -26.31
C PHE A 21 1.94 -11.92 -25.34
N ILE A 22 2.70 -10.93 -25.82
CA ILE A 22 3.47 -10.03 -24.95
C ILE A 22 2.56 -9.02 -24.24
N SER A 23 1.43 -8.62 -24.84
CA SER A 23 0.48 -7.69 -24.22
C SER A 23 -0.34 -8.32 -23.07
N GLN A 24 -0.27 -9.62 -22.85
CA GLN A 24 -0.90 -10.33 -21.74
C GLN A 24 0.05 -10.59 -20.55
N ALA A 25 1.19 -9.92 -20.48
CA ALA A 25 1.99 -9.86 -19.25
C ALA A 25 1.23 -9.04 -18.21
N CYS A 26 0.06 -9.56 -17.79
CA CYS A 26 -0.68 -9.08 -16.63
C CYS A 26 0.28 -9.10 -15.44
N ASP A 27 0.34 -8.01 -14.73
CA ASP A 27 1.16 -7.84 -13.51
C ASP A 27 0.77 -8.92 -12.49
N PHE A 28 1.49 -10.04 -12.50
CA PHE A 28 1.27 -11.23 -11.65
C PHE A 28 1.71 -10.99 -10.20
N LYS A 29 1.71 -9.74 -9.73
CA LYS A 29 1.97 -9.46 -8.31
C LYS A 29 0.91 -10.15 -7.45
N ARG A 30 1.37 -10.89 -6.45
CA ARG A 30 0.50 -11.44 -5.41
C ARG A 30 -0.02 -10.32 -4.52
N ASP A 31 -1.11 -10.57 -3.80
CA ASP A 31 -1.61 -9.62 -2.81
C ASP A 31 -0.60 -9.41 -1.69
N ALA A 32 -0.58 -8.19 -1.18
CA ALA A 32 0.24 -7.84 -0.03
C ALA A 32 -0.22 -8.61 1.21
N VAL A 33 0.76 -8.99 2.05
CA VAL A 33 0.56 -9.81 3.25
C VAL A 33 0.72 -8.95 4.52
N GLY A 34 0.25 -9.49 5.66
CA GLY A 34 0.30 -8.83 6.97
C GLY A 34 -0.99 -8.09 7.32
N GLY A 35 -1.05 -7.55 8.54
CA GLY A 35 -2.20 -6.79 9.04
C GLY A 35 -2.44 -5.52 8.23
N ASN A 36 -3.71 -5.13 8.08
CA ASN A 36 -4.05 -3.91 7.37
C ASN A 36 -3.74 -2.66 8.19
N ASP A 37 -3.72 -2.80 9.50
CA ASP A 37 -3.37 -1.80 10.53
C ASP A 37 -1.90 -1.84 10.94
N ASP A 38 -1.13 -2.84 10.52
CA ASP A 38 0.31 -2.92 10.78
C ASP A 38 1.09 -2.04 9.79
N ILE A 39 1.98 -1.21 10.29
CA ILE A 39 2.98 -0.46 9.50
C ILE A 39 4.36 -1.02 9.83
N ILE A 40 4.97 -1.72 8.87
CA ILE A 40 6.32 -2.24 9.02
C ILE A 40 7.32 -1.16 8.60
N VAL A 41 8.19 -0.77 9.53
CA VAL A 41 9.18 0.29 9.32
C VAL A 41 10.59 -0.28 9.32
N LEU A 42 11.24 -0.22 8.18
CA LEU A 42 12.65 -0.59 8.04
C LEU A 42 13.52 0.63 8.35
N ALA A 43 14.17 0.60 9.50
CA ALA A 43 15.02 1.69 9.97
C ALA A 43 16.21 1.15 10.76
N ALA A 44 17.35 1.80 10.64
CA ALA A 44 18.53 1.51 11.46
C ALA A 44 18.21 1.76 12.95
N LYS A 45 18.77 0.95 13.83
CA LYS A 45 18.46 0.98 15.27
C LYS A 45 18.63 2.36 15.90
N GLU A 46 19.70 3.03 15.52
CA GLU A 46 20.08 4.35 16.00
C GLU A 46 19.08 5.45 15.67
N ASP A 47 18.29 5.28 14.59
CA ASP A 47 17.32 6.27 14.12
C ASP A 47 15.88 6.00 14.60
N ARG A 48 15.60 4.82 15.15
CA ARG A 48 14.21 4.38 15.46
C ARG A 48 13.45 5.32 16.37
N GLU A 49 14.09 5.86 17.38
CA GLU A 49 13.45 6.79 18.32
C GLU A 49 13.00 8.07 17.58
N LYS A 50 13.89 8.65 16.77
CA LYS A 50 13.59 9.83 15.96
C LYS A 50 12.50 9.54 14.93
N ILE A 51 12.61 8.40 14.23
CA ILE A 51 11.62 7.98 13.23
C ILE A 51 10.27 7.68 13.88
N SER A 52 10.23 7.07 15.06
CA SER A 52 8.99 6.88 15.82
C SER A 52 8.30 8.21 16.14
N SER A 53 9.07 9.20 16.59
CA SER A 53 8.56 10.55 16.82
C SER A 53 8.01 11.21 15.55
N LEU A 54 8.70 11.06 14.42
CA LEU A 54 8.26 11.58 13.14
C LEU A 54 6.97 10.89 12.67
N LEU A 55 6.89 9.57 12.77
CA LEU A 55 5.70 8.81 12.36
C LEU A 55 4.49 9.10 13.25
N SER A 56 4.69 9.44 14.52
CA SER A 56 3.60 9.83 15.42
C SER A 56 2.89 11.13 14.99
N ILE A 57 3.51 11.96 14.17
CA ILE A 57 2.85 13.14 13.57
C ILE A 57 1.70 12.72 12.67
N VAL A 58 1.85 11.58 12.00
CA VAL A 58 0.90 11.06 11.00
C VAL A 58 -0.04 10.01 11.59
N PHE A 59 0.48 9.15 12.48
CA PHE A 59 -0.20 7.92 12.94
C PHE A 59 -0.43 7.92 14.46
N ASN A 60 -1.04 8.98 14.99
CA ASN A 60 -1.36 9.11 16.42
C ASN A 60 -2.85 8.92 16.74
N ASP A 61 -3.67 8.58 15.76
CA ASP A 61 -5.10 8.38 15.98
C ASP A 61 -5.35 7.21 16.91
N THR A 62 -6.25 7.43 17.84
CA THR A 62 -6.63 6.46 18.85
C THR A 62 -8.07 6.01 18.64
N LEU A 63 -8.30 4.71 18.68
CA LEU A 63 -9.64 4.15 18.74
C LEU A 63 -10.22 4.37 20.14
N LEU A 64 -11.46 4.84 20.20
CA LEU A 64 -12.21 4.99 21.45
C LEU A 64 -12.81 3.63 21.84
N THR A 65 -11.96 2.74 22.31
CA THR A 65 -12.33 1.47 22.94
C THR A 65 -12.27 1.65 24.46
N PRO A 66 -12.76 0.69 25.28
CA PRO A 66 -12.62 0.77 26.74
C PRO A 66 -11.19 1.02 27.20
N SER A 67 -10.20 0.51 26.44
CA SER A 67 -8.79 0.86 26.58
C SER A 67 -8.36 1.52 25.29
N PRO A 68 -8.03 2.83 25.27
CA PRO A 68 -7.62 3.52 24.04
C PRO A 68 -6.44 2.82 23.37
N GLU A 69 -6.57 2.48 22.09
CA GLU A 69 -5.55 1.80 21.30
C GLU A 69 -5.24 2.63 20.06
N LEU A 70 -3.97 2.62 19.64
CA LEU A 70 -3.60 3.27 18.38
C LEU A 70 -4.27 2.54 17.22
N PHE A 71 -4.77 3.31 16.22
CA PHE A 71 -5.37 2.73 15.02
C PHE A 71 -4.32 1.95 14.19
N TYR A 72 -3.10 2.50 14.08
CA TYR A 72 -1.99 1.84 13.38
C TYR A 72 -0.94 1.34 14.35
N ASN A 73 -0.48 0.10 14.15
CA ASN A 73 0.58 -0.54 14.91
C ASN A 73 1.92 -0.39 14.17
N ILE A 74 2.80 0.47 14.64
CA ILE A 74 4.13 0.66 14.07
C ILE A 74 5.08 -0.41 14.58
N LYS A 75 5.65 -1.21 13.67
CA LYS A 75 6.57 -2.31 13.96
C LYS A 75 7.90 -2.09 13.26
N PHE A 76 8.97 -1.93 14.02
CA PHE A 76 10.31 -1.73 13.47
C PHE A 76 10.99 -3.05 13.13
N ALA A 77 11.68 -3.07 11.99
CA ALA A 77 12.56 -4.15 11.58
C ALA A 77 13.89 -3.59 11.02
N GLU A 78 14.89 -4.46 10.92
CA GLU A 78 16.17 -4.10 10.32
C GLU A 78 16.05 -3.95 8.81
N PRO A 79 16.77 -2.98 8.17
CA PRO A 79 16.77 -2.81 6.72
C PRO A 79 17.15 -4.07 5.95
N GLU A 80 18.00 -4.92 6.51
CA GLU A 80 18.42 -6.19 5.93
C GLU A 80 17.26 -7.20 5.76
N SER A 81 16.17 -7.01 6.50
CA SER A 81 14.96 -7.82 6.39
C SER A 81 14.10 -7.46 5.17
N PHE A 82 14.47 -6.42 4.41
CA PHE A 82 13.71 -5.97 3.24
C PHE A 82 13.31 -7.08 2.27
N PRO A 83 14.20 -8.03 1.86
CA PRO A 83 13.81 -9.10 0.93
C PRO A 83 12.64 -9.95 1.42
N ALA A 84 12.54 -10.18 2.73
CA ALA A 84 11.46 -10.95 3.36
C ALA A 84 10.19 -10.11 3.59
N LEU A 85 10.33 -8.80 3.82
CA LEU A 85 9.24 -7.91 4.20
C LEU A 85 8.70 -7.03 3.06
N LYS A 86 9.32 -7.05 1.89
CA LYS A 86 8.97 -6.16 0.77
C LYS A 86 7.53 -6.28 0.26
N THR A 87 6.83 -7.36 0.61
CA THR A 87 5.43 -7.59 0.20
C THR A 87 4.42 -7.29 1.32
N GLN A 88 4.84 -6.67 2.43
CA GLN A 88 3.94 -6.26 3.50
C GLN A 88 2.95 -5.21 3.03
N THR A 89 1.73 -5.23 3.60
CA THR A 89 0.62 -4.33 3.23
C THR A 89 1.00 -2.86 3.32
N ASN A 90 1.57 -2.44 4.45
CA ASN A 90 2.08 -1.10 4.65
C ASN A 90 3.57 -1.22 5.01
N LEU A 91 4.41 -0.83 4.07
CA LEU A 91 5.87 -0.89 4.24
C LEU A 91 6.46 0.50 4.15
N VAL A 92 7.21 0.88 5.15
CA VAL A 92 7.94 2.15 5.22
C VAL A 92 9.43 1.86 5.30
N ILE A 93 10.24 2.55 4.52
CA ILE A 93 11.69 2.62 4.69
C ILE A 93 12.01 4.03 5.17
N ALA A 94 12.72 4.16 6.27
CA ALA A 94 13.01 5.46 6.84
C ALA A 94 14.49 5.62 7.17
N SER A 95 15.08 6.73 6.69
CA SER A 95 16.47 7.11 6.95
C SER A 95 16.60 8.61 7.16
N ILE A 96 17.55 9.04 7.99
CA ILE A 96 17.83 10.45 8.29
C ILE A 96 19.28 10.74 7.92
N GLY A 97 19.49 11.67 7.01
CA GLY A 97 20.81 12.06 6.53
C GLY A 97 21.43 11.10 5.51
N ASP A 98 22.60 11.48 5.02
CA ASP A 98 23.40 10.68 4.08
C ASP A 98 24.59 10.06 4.80
N TYR A 99 24.34 9.03 5.61
CA TYR A 99 25.38 8.31 6.34
C TYR A 99 25.68 6.96 5.67
N GLU A 100 26.89 6.79 5.14
CA GLU A 100 27.29 5.57 4.43
C GLU A 100 27.21 4.29 5.25
N LEU A 101 27.41 4.38 6.57
CA LEU A 101 27.34 3.24 7.48
C LEU A 101 25.92 2.89 7.93
N ASN A 102 24.94 3.75 7.63
CA ASN A 102 23.54 3.51 8.01
C ASN A 102 22.88 2.58 7.00
N SER A 103 22.41 1.43 7.46
CA SER A 103 21.84 0.39 6.59
C SER A 103 20.53 0.83 5.93
N ALA A 104 19.73 1.68 6.58
CA ALA A 104 18.50 2.23 5.98
C ALA A 104 18.83 3.23 4.87
N THR A 105 19.84 4.08 5.06
CA THR A 105 20.35 4.99 4.02
C THR A 105 20.84 4.21 2.81
N LYS A 106 21.63 3.14 3.04
CA LYS A 106 22.10 2.27 1.97
C LYS A 106 20.95 1.63 1.19
N LEU A 107 19.98 1.03 1.90
CA LEU A 107 18.81 0.43 1.27
C LEU A 107 18.02 1.47 0.45
N THR A 108 17.84 2.68 0.98
CA THR A 108 17.14 3.77 0.29
C THR A 108 17.87 4.15 -1.00
N LYS A 109 19.21 4.30 -0.97
CA LYS A 109 20.03 4.57 -2.15
C LYS A 109 19.93 3.46 -3.20
N ASP A 110 19.98 2.20 -2.76
CA ASP A 110 19.89 1.04 -3.66
C ASP A 110 18.53 0.98 -4.38
N LEU A 111 17.46 1.35 -3.72
CA LEU A 111 16.11 1.34 -4.29
C LEU A 111 15.81 2.55 -5.18
N LEU A 112 16.24 3.73 -4.79
CA LEU A 112 15.95 4.97 -5.53
C LEU A 112 16.96 5.28 -6.62
N GLY A 113 18.21 4.84 -6.46
CA GLY A 113 19.34 5.31 -7.23
C GLY A 113 19.78 6.74 -6.81
N LYS A 114 20.96 7.13 -7.22
CA LYS A 114 21.63 8.36 -6.76
C LYS A 114 20.77 9.62 -6.96
N SER A 115 20.26 9.83 -8.16
CA SER A 115 19.54 11.07 -8.51
C SER A 115 18.23 11.26 -7.71
N ALA A 116 17.46 10.18 -7.52
CA ALA A 116 16.21 10.27 -6.75
C ALA A 116 16.48 10.39 -5.24
N PHE A 117 17.53 9.73 -4.75
CA PHE A 117 17.95 9.88 -3.36
C PHE A 117 18.41 11.33 -3.07
N GLU A 118 19.23 11.94 -3.94
CA GLU A 118 19.64 13.35 -3.79
C GLU A 118 18.45 14.32 -3.75
N LYS A 119 17.37 14.02 -4.52
CA LYS A 119 16.14 14.80 -4.46
C LYS A 119 15.44 14.70 -3.09
N THR A 120 15.46 13.52 -2.45
CA THR A 120 14.88 13.41 -1.12
C THR A 120 15.62 14.23 -0.07
N LEU A 121 16.92 14.35 -0.19
CA LEU A 121 17.75 15.15 0.72
C LEU A 121 17.56 16.66 0.54
N ASN A 122 17.29 17.13 -0.68
CA ASN A 122 17.32 18.55 -1.02
C ASN A 122 15.92 19.17 -1.24
N ASP A 123 14.89 18.34 -1.45
CA ASP A 123 13.56 18.82 -1.85
C ASP A 123 12.47 18.10 -1.06
N ILE A 124 11.94 16.98 -1.58
CA ILE A 124 10.78 16.28 -0.99
C ILE A 124 11.25 15.02 -0.27
N PRO A 125 11.27 14.99 1.07
CA PRO A 125 11.81 13.88 1.86
C PRO A 125 10.87 12.66 1.91
N LEU A 126 9.94 12.52 0.97
CA LEU A 126 8.95 11.46 0.96
C LEU A 126 8.62 10.99 -0.46
N ILE A 127 8.57 9.67 -0.61
CA ILE A 127 8.07 9.01 -1.82
C ILE A 127 6.99 8.01 -1.40
N LEU A 128 5.81 8.10 -2.00
CA LEU A 128 4.69 7.20 -1.77
C LEU A 128 4.33 6.48 -3.06
N SER A 129 4.17 5.15 -3.00
CA SER A 129 3.85 4.32 -4.14
C SER A 129 2.81 3.27 -3.77
N LYS A 130 1.85 3.03 -4.66
CA LYS A 130 0.87 1.94 -4.52
C LYS A 130 1.31 0.75 -5.37
N ASN A 131 1.14 -0.46 -4.84
CA ASN A 131 1.41 -1.72 -5.56
C ASN A 131 2.87 -1.88 -6.03
N GLN A 132 3.85 -1.41 -5.28
CA GLN A 132 5.26 -1.46 -5.71
C GLN A 132 5.77 -2.90 -5.84
N PHE A 133 5.58 -3.74 -4.83
CA PHE A 133 6.06 -5.12 -4.79
C PHE A 133 4.93 -6.16 -4.71
N ALA A 134 3.73 -5.75 -4.29
CA ALA A 134 2.56 -6.59 -4.16
C ALA A 134 1.29 -5.78 -4.49
N LYS A 135 0.18 -6.44 -4.84
CA LYS A 135 -1.13 -5.80 -5.02
C LYS A 135 -1.66 -5.31 -3.67
N ASN A 136 -2.40 -4.23 -3.65
CA ASN A 136 -3.00 -3.65 -2.45
C ASN A 136 -1.94 -3.30 -1.38
N GLN A 137 -0.73 -2.98 -1.82
CA GLN A 137 0.37 -2.51 -0.99
C GLN A 137 0.46 -0.99 -1.02
N LEU A 138 0.72 -0.40 0.14
CA LEU A 138 1.21 0.96 0.26
C LEU A 138 2.68 0.93 0.68
N PHE A 139 3.53 1.50 -0.16
CA PHE A 139 4.96 1.56 0.04
C PHE A 139 5.41 3.01 0.17
N MET A 140 6.12 3.32 1.24
CA MET A 140 6.59 4.68 1.52
C MET A 140 8.08 4.68 1.82
N ILE A 141 8.79 5.64 1.26
CA ILE A 141 10.15 5.98 1.65
C ILE A 141 10.15 7.36 2.29
N ILE A 142 10.68 7.45 3.50
CA ILE A 142 10.98 8.70 4.19
C ILE A 142 12.50 8.82 4.22
N SER A 143 13.03 9.86 3.57
CA SER A 143 14.47 10.11 3.53
C SER A 143 14.70 11.60 3.39
N GLY A 144 15.41 12.20 4.30
CA GLY A 144 15.71 13.63 4.30
C GLY A 144 17.10 13.90 4.82
N ASN A 145 17.59 15.10 4.59
CA ASN A 145 18.92 15.52 5.00
C ASN A 145 19.10 15.54 6.53
N ASN A 146 18.01 15.86 7.25
CA ASN A 146 18.01 15.90 8.70
C ASN A 146 16.57 15.69 9.25
N TYR A 147 16.47 15.60 10.56
CA TYR A 147 15.20 15.41 11.26
C TYR A 147 14.21 16.57 10.98
N GLU A 148 14.68 17.80 11.01
CA GLU A 148 13.88 19.02 10.88
C GLU A 148 13.18 19.08 9.52
N GLN A 149 13.90 18.78 8.43
CA GLN A 149 13.31 18.74 7.08
C GLN A 149 12.17 17.74 6.99
N ILE A 150 12.36 16.54 7.53
CA ILE A 150 11.33 15.49 7.51
C ILE A 150 10.15 15.91 8.40
N ASN A 151 10.42 16.43 9.58
CA ASN A 151 9.41 16.90 10.53
C ASN A 151 8.52 17.98 9.92
N ASP A 152 9.11 19.02 9.34
CA ASP A 152 8.37 20.12 8.73
C ASP A 152 7.51 19.64 7.56
N TYR A 153 8.03 18.71 6.76
CA TYR A 153 7.27 18.11 5.67
C TYR A 153 6.07 17.28 6.17
N LEU A 154 6.27 16.47 7.22
CA LEU A 154 5.20 15.64 7.79
C LEU A 154 4.15 16.49 8.50
N LEU A 155 4.52 17.58 9.16
CA LEU A 155 3.56 18.52 9.74
C LEU A 155 2.64 19.15 8.67
N GLN A 156 3.17 19.46 7.51
CA GLN A 156 2.40 20.03 6.40
C GLN A 156 1.56 19.01 5.62
N ASN A 157 2.05 17.79 5.47
CA ASN A 157 1.47 16.79 4.57
C ASN A 157 0.91 15.55 5.29
N GLY A 158 0.96 15.50 6.64
CA GLY A 158 0.58 14.33 7.43
C GLY A 158 -0.84 13.85 7.18
N ASN A 159 -1.80 14.77 7.05
CA ASN A 159 -3.19 14.43 6.75
C ASN A 159 -3.34 13.74 5.39
N PHE A 160 -2.65 14.21 4.36
CA PHE A 160 -2.65 13.56 3.05
C PHE A 160 -2.04 12.17 3.11
N ILE A 161 -0.90 12.04 3.79
CA ILE A 161 -0.22 10.75 3.96
C ILE A 161 -1.15 9.77 4.69
N LYS A 162 -1.72 10.18 5.82
CA LYS A 162 -2.67 9.38 6.59
C LYS A 162 -3.85 8.92 5.73
N GLN A 163 -4.45 9.84 4.99
CA GLN A 163 -5.56 9.52 4.10
C GLN A 163 -5.19 8.38 3.12
N GLN A 164 -3.97 8.34 2.58
CA GLN A 164 -3.55 7.26 1.66
C GLN A 164 -3.48 5.90 2.38
N PHE A 165 -3.06 5.87 3.66
CA PHE A 165 -3.07 4.66 4.47
C PHE A 165 -4.50 4.23 4.82
N ASP A 166 -5.35 5.16 5.22
CA ASP A 166 -6.78 4.92 5.53
C ASP A 166 -7.52 4.38 4.31
N GLU A 167 -7.34 4.99 3.12
CA GLU A 167 -7.94 4.50 1.87
C GLU A 167 -7.51 3.06 1.56
N ASN A 168 -6.22 2.74 1.74
CA ASN A 168 -5.72 1.38 1.52
C ASN A 168 -6.30 0.40 2.53
N PHE A 169 -6.37 0.78 3.81
CA PHE A 169 -6.98 0.00 4.88
C PHE A 169 -8.45 -0.30 4.57
N PHE A 170 -9.26 0.73 4.35
CA PHE A 170 -10.70 0.55 4.10
C PHE A 170 -10.98 -0.20 2.81
N LYS A 171 -10.18 0.00 1.77
CA LYS A 171 -10.28 -0.77 0.53
C LYS A 171 -10.05 -2.27 0.78
N LYS A 172 -9.01 -2.64 1.53
CA LYS A 172 -8.72 -4.04 1.86
C LYS A 172 -9.79 -4.65 2.78
N GLN A 173 -10.29 -3.88 3.74
CA GLN A 173 -11.41 -4.32 4.59
C GLN A 173 -12.67 -4.55 3.76
N ALA A 174 -13.01 -3.62 2.86
CA ALA A 174 -14.16 -3.78 1.99
C ALA A 174 -14.02 -5.03 1.10
N GLN A 175 -12.83 -5.26 0.51
CA GLN A 175 -12.55 -6.46 -0.27
C GLN A 175 -12.72 -7.73 0.56
N TYR A 176 -12.17 -7.78 1.77
CA TYR A 176 -12.28 -8.94 2.64
C TYR A 176 -13.73 -9.29 2.97
N PHE A 177 -14.57 -8.30 3.26
CA PHE A 177 -15.96 -8.52 3.66
C PHE A 177 -16.93 -8.64 2.47
N LEU A 178 -16.67 -7.99 1.34
CA LEU A 178 -17.64 -7.80 0.28
C LEU A 178 -17.32 -8.52 -1.04
N ASP A 179 -16.06 -8.97 -1.25
CA ASP A 179 -15.68 -9.76 -2.43
C ASP A 179 -15.99 -11.27 -2.23
N ASN A 180 -16.33 -11.66 -1.00
CA ASN A 180 -16.81 -13.00 -0.67
C ASN A 180 -18.34 -13.08 -0.83
N GLU A 181 -18.93 -14.22 -0.40
CA GLU A 181 -20.38 -14.40 -0.39
C GLU A 181 -21.07 -13.29 0.39
N ARG A 182 -22.16 -12.77 -0.17
CA ARG A 182 -22.99 -11.71 0.42
C ARG A 182 -24.40 -12.19 0.62
N GLN A 183 -25.16 -11.45 1.43
CA GLN A 183 -26.58 -11.67 1.68
C GLN A 183 -27.43 -10.97 0.59
N GLU A 184 -27.29 -11.39 -0.67
CA GLU A 184 -27.94 -10.72 -1.82
C GLU A 184 -29.47 -10.71 -1.74
N GLU A 185 -30.08 -11.73 -1.14
CA GLU A 185 -31.53 -11.78 -0.90
C GLU A 185 -31.95 -10.70 0.08
N LEU A 186 -31.22 -10.55 1.21
CA LEU A 186 -31.49 -9.52 2.22
C LEU A 186 -31.20 -8.11 1.68
N GLU A 187 -30.16 -7.94 0.88
CA GLU A 187 -29.86 -6.67 0.18
C GLU A 187 -31.02 -6.26 -0.72
N SER A 188 -31.59 -7.22 -1.46
CA SER A 188 -32.73 -7.01 -2.35
C SER A 188 -34.03 -6.69 -1.58
N GLU A 189 -34.25 -7.35 -0.44
CA GLU A 189 -35.40 -7.08 0.44
C GLU A 189 -35.35 -5.64 0.97
N ILE A 190 -34.17 -5.20 1.46
CA ILE A 190 -33.97 -3.84 1.96
C ILE A 190 -34.17 -2.81 0.85
N TYR A 191 -33.65 -3.07 -0.35
CA TYR A 191 -33.87 -2.18 -1.49
C TYR A 191 -35.36 -2.04 -1.84
N ASN A 192 -36.07 -3.14 -1.92
CA ASN A 192 -37.50 -3.13 -2.26
C ASN A 192 -38.40 -2.48 -1.19
N SER A 193 -37.98 -2.56 0.09
CA SER A 193 -38.72 -2.00 1.21
C SER A 193 -38.47 -0.52 1.46
N TYR A 194 -37.23 -0.05 1.21
CA TYR A 194 -36.76 1.25 1.67
C TYR A 194 -36.12 2.11 0.59
N ASP A 195 -35.99 1.61 -0.66
CA ASP A 195 -35.39 2.30 -1.81
C ASP A 195 -33.95 2.82 -1.59
N TRP A 196 -33.18 2.09 -0.79
CA TRP A 196 -31.76 2.33 -0.60
C TRP A 196 -30.93 1.04 -0.67
N THR A 197 -29.68 1.13 -1.05
CA THR A 197 -28.79 -0.01 -1.26
C THR A 197 -27.77 -0.13 -0.14
N ILE A 198 -27.56 -1.35 0.33
CA ILE A 198 -26.51 -1.73 1.26
C ILE A 198 -25.84 -3.00 0.75
N LYS A 199 -24.56 -3.19 1.06
CA LYS A 199 -23.87 -4.46 0.87
C LYS A 199 -23.72 -5.14 2.21
N ILE A 200 -24.21 -6.37 2.32
CA ILE A 200 -24.25 -7.13 3.57
C ILE A 200 -23.34 -8.35 3.45
N PRO A 201 -22.27 -8.44 4.24
CA PRO A 201 -21.38 -9.60 4.24
C PRO A 201 -22.12 -10.88 4.64
N TRP A 202 -21.63 -12.02 4.18
CA TRP A 202 -22.14 -13.33 4.62
C TRP A 202 -21.99 -13.47 6.15
N GLY A 203 -22.97 -14.11 6.77
CA GLY A 203 -23.00 -14.35 8.22
C GLY A 203 -23.59 -13.21 9.06
N TRP A 204 -23.98 -12.10 8.44
CA TRP A 204 -24.74 -11.06 9.12
C TRP A 204 -26.23 -11.42 9.09
N GLU A 205 -26.95 -11.14 10.16
CA GLU A 205 -28.39 -11.40 10.30
C GLU A 205 -29.15 -10.11 10.58
N LEU A 206 -30.34 -9.98 9.98
CA LEU A 206 -31.23 -8.89 10.30
C LEU A 206 -31.89 -9.19 11.65
N ILE A 207 -31.48 -8.47 12.71
CA ILE A 207 -31.98 -8.69 14.07
C ILE A 207 -33.38 -8.09 14.23
N ARG A 208 -33.65 -6.96 13.58
CA ARG A 208 -34.90 -6.23 13.71
C ARG A 208 -35.20 -5.41 12.45
N ASN A 209 -36.44 -5.50 12.00
CA ASN A 209 -36.98 -4.74 10.88
C ASN A 209 -38.34 -4.17 11.30
N ASP A 210 -38.31 -3.05 12.02
CA ASP A 210 -39.52 -2.38 12.41
C ASP A 210 -39.91 -1.35 11.35
N SER A 211 -41.06 -1.56 10.72
CA SER A 211 -41.68 -0.52 9.92
C SER A 211 -42.47 0.39 10.88
N ASP A 212 -41.89 1.53 11.24
CA ASP A 212 -42.66 2.61 11.88
C ASP A 212 -43.34 3.46 10.81
#